data_01e84afe1dee88024fbfe549cf5c0a92
#
_entry.id   01e84afe1dee88024fbfe549cf5c0a92
#
_cell.length_a   1.000
_cell.length_b   1.000
_cell.length_c   1.000
_cell.angle_alpha   90.00
_cell.angle_beta   90.00
_cell.angle_gamma   90.00
#
_symmetry.space_group_name_H-M   'P 1'
#
loop_
_entity.id
_entity.type
_entity.pdbx_description
1 polymer ?
#
loop_
_entity_poly.entity_id
_entity_poly.type
_entity_poly.pdbx_seq_one_letter_code
_entity_poly.pdbx_strand_id
1 'polypeptide(L)'
;EALDEFLRAGFRYGQGRTHYFIGPRKLYADGSLGARTAVLSMPYADAPQKRGVPIYPQETLNHLAAQSHRAGLPFIVHAIGDAAAESVLDAVEYARRAVPGTEQLRDGIVHCQITSRRTLERIMALGVDVYAQPVFLEYDLHICEARVGAALARTSYAWKTLLDGGVCVSAG
;
A
#
# COMPACT_ATOMS: atom_id res chain seq x y z
N GLU A 1 -11.14 -14.82 -10.48
CA GLU A 1 -12.40 -15.47 -10.05
C GLU A 1 -13.29 -14.47 -9.28
N ALA A 2 -12.93 -14.00 -8.07
CA ALA A 2 -13.76 -13.04 -7.32
C ALA A 2 -14.03 -11.71 -8.06
N LEU A 3 -13.04 -11.17 -8.77
CA LEU A 3 -13.22 -9.97 -9.59
C LEU A 3 -14.19 -10.22 -10.75
N ASP A 4 -14.10 -11.39 -11.39
CA ASP A 4 -14.97 -11.72 -12.51
C ASP A 4 -16.42 -11.92 -12.06
N GLU A 5 -16.64 -12.50 -10.89
CA GLU A 5 -17.97 -12.62 -10.26
C GLU A 5 -18.55 -11.25 -9.95
N PHE A 6 -17.76 -10.36 -9.35
CA PHE A 6 -18.13 -8.99 -9.06
C PHE A 6 -18.59 -8.24 -10.35
N LEU A 7 -17.80 -8.35 -11.41
CA LEU A 7 -18.11 -7.69 -12.69
C LEU A 7 -19.34 -8.30 -13.37
N ARG A 8 -19.50 -9.63 -13.32
CA ARG A 8 -20.68 -10.34 -13.85
C ARG A 8 -21.96 -9.97 -13.10
N ALA A 9 -21.86 -9.72 -11.80
CA ALA A 9 -22.98 -9.21 -11.00
C ALA A 9 -23.37 -7.76 -11.33
N GLY A 10 -22.65 -7.10 -12.25
CA GLY A 10 -22.96 -5.75 -12.69
C GLY A 10 -22.42 -4.63 -11.78
N PHE A 11 -21.63 -4.97 -10.76
CA PHE A 11 -21.06 -3.97 -9.87
C PHE A 11 -19.95 -3.15 -10.55
N ARG A 12 -19.83 -1.86 -10.17
CA ARG A 12 -18.82 -0.94 -10.68
C ARG A 12 -18.28 -0.06 -9.55
N TYR A 13 -17.03 0.39 -9.69
CA TYR A 13 -16.44 1.38 -8.79
C TYR A 13 -17.27 2.65 -8.75
N GLY A 14 -17.43 3.22 -7.55
CA GLY A 14 -18.22 4.42 -7.31
C GLY A 14 -19.74 4.20 -7.33
N GLN A 15 -20.21 3.02 -7.72
CA GLN A 15 -21.63 2.69 -7.64
C GLN A 15 -22.08 2.60 -6.18
N GLY A 16 -23.19 3.24 -5.84
CA GLY A 16 -23.67 3.19 -4.48
C GLY A 16 -24.94 3.99 -4.27
N ARG A 17 -25.26 4.18 -3.00
CA ARG A 17 -26.42 4.96 -2.51
C ARG A 17 -26.00 5.77 -1.29
N THR A 18 -26.93 6.44 -0.65
CA THR A 18 -26.72 7.33 0.51
C THR A 18 -25.83 6.75 1.62
N HIS A 19 -25.90 5.45 1.86
CA HIS A 19 -25.23 4.82 3.00
C HIS A 19 -24.06 3.88 2.61
N TYR A 20 -23.81 3.64 1.34
CA TYR A 20 -22.69 2.83 0.87
C TYR A 20 -22.30 3.18 -0.57
N PHE A 21 -21.06 2.94 -0.89
CA PHE A 21 -20.58 2.92 -2.27
C PHE A 21 -19.50 1.83 -2.44
N ILE A 22 -19.33 1.37 -3.67
CA ILE A 22 -18.34 0.39 -4.02
C ILE A 22 -16.99 1.10 -4.16
N GLY A 23 -16.09 0.78 -3.25
CA GLY A 23 -14.75 1.33 -3.20
C GLY A 23 -13.73 0.61 -4.10
N PRO A 24 -12.44 0.91 -3.94
CA PRO A 24 -11.36 0.26 -4.66
C PRO A 24 -11.22 -1.23 -4.30
N ARG A 25 -10.58 -2.00 -5.18
CA ARG A 25 -10.22 -3.38 -4.89
C ARG A 25 -9.15 -3.45 -3.81
N LYS A 26 -9.40 -4.20 -2.72
CA LYS A 26 -8.43 -4.40 -1.63
C LYS A 26 -7.53 -5.60 -1.91
N LEU A 27 -6.21 -5.39 -1.78
CA LEU A 27 -5.17 -6.41 -1.85
C LEU A 27 -4.26 -6.34 -0.62
N TYR A 28 -3.36 -7.31 -0.49
CA TYR A 28 -2.36 -7.38 0.59
C TYR A 28 -0.99 -7.66 -0.02
N ALA A 29 0.05 -6.93 0.40
CA ALA A 29 1.43 -7.16 -0.03
C ALA A 29 2.26 -7.89 1.02
N ASP A 30 1.99 -7.64 2.30
CA ASP A 30 2.76 -8.21 3.41
C ASP A 30 1.92 -8.44 4.68
N GLY A 31 2.59 -8.69 5.79
CA GLY A 31 1.99 -8.87 7.11
C GLY A 31 2.14 -7.65 8.02
N SER A 32 2.59 -7.85 9.28
CA SER A 32 2.65 -6.81 10.30
C SER A 32 4.05 -6.61 10.89
N LEU A 33 4.31 -5.39 11.42
CA LEU A 33 5.57 -5.05 12.09
C LEU A 33 5.77 -5.89 13.35
N GLY A 34 4.75 -6.01 14.19
CA GLY A 34 4.80 -6.75 15.45
C GLY A 34 5.16 -8.23 15.26
N ALA A 35 4.57 -8.90 14.25
CA ALA A 35 4.85 -10.30 13.93
C ALA A 35 6.16 -10.51 13.14
N ARG A 36 6.84 -9.46 12.71
CA ARG A 36 8.01 -9.50 11.80
C ARG A 36 7.68 -10.16 10.46
N THR A 37 6.48 -9.93 9.96
CA THR A 37 6.01 -10.39 8.65
C THR A 37 5.83 -9.24 7.65
N ALA A 38 5.92 -7.98 8.10
CA ALA A 38 6.06 -6.83 7.21
C ALA A 38 7.37 -6.94 6.42
N VAL A 39 7.31 -6.71 5.10
CA VAL A 39 8.47 -6.93 4.20
C VAL A 39 9.36 -5.71 4.18
N LEU A 40 10.58 -5.88 4.70
CA LEU A 40 11.58 -4.83 4.82
C LEU A 40 12.68 -4.95 3.76
N SER A 41 13.21 -3.82 3.32
CA SER A 41 14.37 -3.74 2.44
C SER A 41 15.66 -4.27 3.09
N MET A 42 15.74 -4.15 4.42
CA MET A 42 16.82 -4.69 5.25
C MET A 42 16.26 -5.74 6.22
N PRO A 43 17.09 -6.66 6.73
CA PRO A 43 16.65 -7.55 7.80
C PRO A 43 16.13 -6.79 9.02
N TYR A 44 15.23 -7.41 9.76
CA TYR A 44 14.82 -6.88 11.06
C TYR A 44 16.03 -6.71 11.98
N ALA A 45 16.16 -5.55 12.62
CA ALA A 45 17.31 -5.25 13.48
C ALA A 45 17.40 -6.19 14.69
N ASP A 46 16.26 -6.60 15.22
CA ASP A 46 16.14 -7.55 16.33
C ASP A 46 15.94 -9.01 15.90
N ALA A 47 15.96 -9.29 14.59
CA ALA A 47 15.86 -10.63 14.04
C ALA A 47 16.55 -10.69 12.65
N PRO A 48 17.89 -10.68 12.58
CA PRO A 48 18.64 -10.51 11.34
C PRO A 48 18.40 -11.58 10.27
N GLN A 49 17.82 -12.72 10.64
CA GLN A 49 17.44 -13.79 9.71
C GLN A 49 16.08 -13.55 9.04
N LYS A 50 15.32 -12.53 9.46
CA LYS A 50 13.97 -12.23 8.95
C LYS A 50 13.98 -10.94 8.12
N ARG A 51 13.18 -10.94 7.04
CA ARG A 51 12.91 -9.77 6.19
C ARG A 51 11.42 -9.55 5.94
N GLY A 52 10.55 -10.35 6.58
CA GLY A 52 9.11 -10.36 6.32
C GLY A 52 8.70 -11.47 5.35
N VAL A 53 7.41 -11.48 5.04
CA VAL A 53 6.78 -12.51 4.19
C VAL A 53 5.90 -11.81 3.15
N PRO A 54 6.31 -11.75 1.87
CA PRO A 54 5.47 -11.21 0.82
C PRO A 54 4.27 -12.14 0.57
N ILE A 55 3.09 -11.57 0.37
CA ILE A 55 1.86 -12.33 0.07
C ILE A 55 1.87 -12.81 -1.39
N TYR A 56 2.39 -11.98 -2.29
CA TYR A 56 2.52 -12.29 -3.71
C TYR A 56 3.93 -12.07 -4.22
N PRO A 57 4.40 -12.88 -5.19
CA PRO A 57 5.49 -12.47 -6.06
C PRO A 57 5.15 -11.15 -6.78
N GLN A 58 6.14 -10.32 -7.09
CA GLN A 58 5.95 -9.03 -7.76
C GLN A 58 5.14 -9.14 -9.06
N GLU A 59 5.44 -10.15 -9.87
CA GLU A 59 4.73 -10.39 -11.12
C GLU A 59 3.23 -10.63 -10.91
N THR A 60 2.87 -11.38 -9.87
CA THR A 60 1.47 -11.63 -9.52
C THR A 60 0.78 -10.34 -9.08
N LEU A 61 1.43 -9.52 -8.23
CA LEU A 61 0.90 -8.23 -7.78
C LEU A 61 0.69 -7.29 -8.98
N ASN A 62 1.64 -7.23 -9.90
CA ASN A 62 1.54 -6.47 -11.16
C ASN A 62 0.32 -6.88 -12.00
N HIS A 63 0.11 -8.18 -12.17
CA HIS A 63 -1.03 -8.69 -12.91
C HIS A 63 -2.37 -8.37 -12.24
N LEU A 64 -2.45 -8.49 -10.91
CA LEU A 64 -3.66 -8.15 -10.13
C LEU A 64 -3.99 -6.65 -10.23
N ALA A 65 -2.97 -5.79 -10.19
CA ALA A 65 -3.10 -4.35 -10.38
C ALA A 65 -3.62 -4.01 -11.79
N ALA A 66 -3.01 -4.57 -12.83
CA ALA A 66 -3.46 -4.36 -14.21
C ALA A 66 -4.86 -4.93 -14.47
N GLN A 67 -5.25 -6.04 -13.83
CA GLN A 67 -6.62 -6.56 -13.88
C GLN A 67 -7.62 -5.56 -13.29
N SER A 68 -7.28 -4.92 -12.16
CA SER A 68 -8.12 -3.90 -11.54
C SER A 68 -8.34 -2.72 -12.50
N HIS A 69 -7.27 -2.20 -13.09
CA HIS A 69 -7.32 -1.10 -14.04
C HIS A 69 -8.14 -1.44 -15.30
N ARG A 70 -7.99 -2.66 -15.88
CA ARG A 70 -8.84 -3.11 -17.02
C ARG A 70 -10.32 -3.15 -16.67
N ALA A 71 -10.64 -3.37 -15.39
CA ALA A 71 -12.01 -3.36 -14.89
C ALA A 71 -12.52 -1.95 -14.50
N GLY A 72 -11.71 -0.91 -14.68
CA GLY A 72 -12.05 0.46 -14.26
C GLY A 72 -12.07 0.64 -12.74
N LEU A 73 -11.38 -0.24 -12.00
CA LEU A 73 -11.29 -0.22 -10.55
C LEU A 73 -9.92 0.28 -10.13
N PRO A 74 -9.80 1.32 -9.29
CA PRO A 74 -8.58 1.54 -8.54
C PRO A 74 -8.35 0.37 -7.57
N PHE A 75 -7.12 0.20 -7.10
CA PHE A 75 -6.79 -0.79 -6.09
C PHE A 75 -6.07 -0.16 -4.92
N ILE A 76 -6.30 -0.70 -3.74
CA ILE A 76 -5.59 -0.32 -2.52
C ILE A 76 -4.93 -1.56 -1.92
N VAL A 77 -3.70 -1.41 -1.46
CA VAL A 77 -2.91 -2.55 -1.01
C VAL A 77 -2.42 -2.31 0.41
N HIS A 78 -2.67 -3.28 1.29
CA HIS A 78 -2.02 -3.34 2.59
C HIS A 78 -0.50 -3.47 2.39
N ALA A 79 0.26 -2.52 2.85
CA ALA A 79 1.71 -2.55 2.86
C ALA A 79 2.24 -1.80 4.09
N ILE A 80 2.82 -2.56 5.01
CA ILE A 80 3.41 -2.04 6.25
C ILE A 80 4.90 -1.82 6.09
N GLY A 81 5.62 -2.78 5.49
CA GLY A 81 7.06 -2.68 5.27
C GLY A 81 7.41 -1.79 4.08
N ASP A 82 8.60 -1.19 4.14
CA ASP A 82 9.12 -0.30 3.10
C ASP A 82 9.32 -1.02 1.76
N ALA A 83 9.78 -2.27 1.78
CA ALA A 83 9.91 -3.05 0.55
C ALA A 83 8.54 -3.48 -0.01
N ALA A 84 7.55 -3.75 0.85
CA ALA A 84 6.18 -3.99 0.40
C ALA A 84 5.58 -2.74 -0.25
N ALA A 85 5.80 -1.56 0.33
CA ALA A 85 5.36 -0.30 -0.27
C ALA A 85 6.01 -0.04 -1.64
N GLU A 86 7.32 -0.30 -1.78
CA GLU A 86 8.00 -0.22 -3.09
C GLU A 86 7.37 -1.19 -4.11
N SER A 87 7.07 -2.42 -3.70
CA SER A 87 6.38 -3.41 -4.57
C SER A 87 5.00 -2.94 -5.03
N VAL A 88 4.26 -2.25 -4.17
CA VAL A 88 2.97 -1.65 -4.53
C VAL A 88 3.16 -0.52 -5.54
N LEU A 89 4.14 0.36 -5.35
CA LEU A 89 4.45 1.45 -6.28
C LEU A 89 4.87 0.92 -7.66
N ASP A 90 5.67 -0.17 -7.69
CA ASP A 90 6.03 -0.86 -8.94
C ASP A 90 4.78 -1.42 -9.64
N ALA A 91 3.82 -1.97 -8.88
CA ALA A 91 2.57 -2.48 -9.42
C ALA A 91 1.66 -1.36 -9.97
N VAL A 92 1.63 -0.18 -9.33
CA VAL A 92 0.92 1.01 -9.83
C VAL A 92 1.52 1.45 -11.17
N GLU A 93 2.83 1.61 -11.25
CA GLU A 93 3.52 1.97 -12.50
C GLU A 93 3.27 0.93 -13.60
N TYR A 94 3.34 -0.35 -13.26
CA TYR A 94 3.05 -1.43 -14.20
C TYR A 94 1.61 -1.35 -14.73
N ALA A 95 0.63 -1.19 -13.84
CA ALA A 95 -0.78 -1.14 -14.21
C ALA A 95 -1.07 0.04 -15.15
N ARG A 96 -0.55 1.23 -14.85
CA ARG A 96 -0.70 2.44 -15.69
C ARG A 96 -0.05 2.26 -17.07
N ARG A 97 1.11 1.62 -17.16
CA ARG A 97 1.74 1.30 -18.46
C ARG A 97 0.98 0.23 -19.23
N ALA A 98 0.46 -0.79 -18.55
CA ALA A 98 -0.24 -1.91 -19.18
C ALA A 98 -1.68 -1.57 -19.61
N VAL A 99 -2.27 -0.52 -19.03
CA VAL A 99 -3.64 -0.06 -19.28
C VAL A 99 -3.65 1.46 -19.40
N PRO A 100 -3.19 2.03 -20.53
CA PRO A 100 -3.17 3.47 -20.74
C PRO A 100 -4.56 4.10 -20.59
N GLY A 101 -4.61 5.34 -20.12
CA GLY A 101 -5.87 6.06 -19.88
C GLY A 101 -6.51 5.74 -18.53
N THR A 102 -5.75 5.12 -17.60
CA THR A 102 -6.20 4.83 -16.22
C THR A 102 -5.42 5.60 -15.15
N GLU A 103 -4.67 6.60 -15.54
CA GLU A 103 -3.84 7.43 -14.66
C GLU A 103 -4.67 8.19 -13.61
N GLN A 104 -5.96 8.44 -13.91
CA GLN A 104 -6.91 9.08 -13.01
C GLN A 104 -7.43 8.15 -11.90
N LEU A 105 -7.23 6.84 -12.01
CA LEU A 105 -7.61 5.89 -10.96
C LEU A 105 -6.74 6.15 -9.73
N ARG A 106 -7.40 6.33 -8.59
CA ARG A 106 -6.75 6.67 -7.34
C ARG A 106 -6.36 5.40 -6.58
N ASP A 107 -5.22 4.85 -6.97
CA ASP A 107 -4.62 3.71 -6.27
C ASP A 107 -4.07 4.14 -4.92
N GLY A 108 -3.94 3.21 -3.98
CA GLY A 108 -3.50 3.57 -2.64
C GLY A 108 -2.75 2.51 -1.87
N ILE A 109 -2.06 2.97 -0.83
CA ILE A 109 -1.38 2.14 0.16
C ILE A 109 -2.14 2.25 1.48
N VAL A 110 -2.55 1.11 2.02
CA VAL A 110 -3.14 1.02 3.36
C VAL A 110 -2.03 0.78 4.38
N HIS A 111 -2.10 1.47 5.51
CA HIS A 111 -1.12 1.60 6.58
C HIS A 111 0.04 2.54 6.22
N CYS A 112 0.92 2.19 5.28
CA CYS A 112 2.09 3.00 4.93
C CYS A 112 2.90 3.39 6.18
N GLN A 113 3.25 2.37 6.98
CA GLN A 113 3.86 2.59 8.29
C GLN A 113 5.38 2.76 8.20
N ILE A 114 6.07 1.77 7.63
CA ILE A 114 7.52 1.81 7.48
C ILE A 114 7.83 2.30 6.07
N THR A 115 8.53 3.42 6.01
CA THR A 115 8.87 4.07 4.73
C THR A 115 10.31 4.54 4.71
N SER A 116 10.92 4.50 3.54
CA SER A 116 12.18 5.17 3.26
C SER A 116 11.90 6.56 2.65
N ARG A 117 12.91 7.42 2.63
CA ARG A 117 12.81 8.71 1.93
C ARG A 117 12.41 8.52 0.46
N ARG A 118 13.04 7.55 -0.22
CA ARG A 118 12.71 7.19 -1.61
C ARG A 118 11.26 6.79 -1.75
N THR A 119 10.73 5.97 -0.84
CA THR A 119 9.34 5.54 -0.87
C THR A 119 8.39 6.73 -0.77
N LEU A 120 8.65 7.67 0.16
CA LEU A 120 7.86 8.89 0.31
C LEU A 120 7.88 9.75 -0.97
N GLU A 121 9.05 9.94 -1.57
CA GLU A 121 9.21 10.68 -2.83
C GLU A 121 8.44 10.03 -3.98
N ARG A 122 8.46 8.68 -4.08
CA ARG A 122 7.71 7.94 -5.10
C ARG A 122 6.19 8.03 -4.90
N ILE A 123 5.70 7.94 -3.65
CA ILE A 123 4.27 8.10 -3.33
C ILE A 123 3.79 9.47 -3.82
N MET A 124 4.52 10.53 -3.50
CA MET A 124 4.21 11.89 -3.95
C MET A 124 4.24 12.02 -5.47
N ALA A 125 5.29 11.51 -6.12
CA ALA A 125 5.47 11.61 -7.57
C ALA A 125 4.39 10.85 -8.36
N LEU A 126 3.94 9.70 -7.86
CA LEU A 126 2.91 8.89 -8.49
C LEU A 126 1.49 9.31 -8.10
N GLY A 127 1.33 10.19 -7.13
CA GLY A 127 0.01 10.61 -6.64
C GLY A 127 -0.81 9.45 -6.07
N VAL A 128 -0.15 8.54 -5.35
CA VAL A 128 -0.78 7.39 -4.70
C VAL A 128 -1.39 7.83 -3.37
N ASP A 129 -2.63 7.47 -3.11
CA ASP A 129 -3.33 7.79 -1.86
C ASP A 129 -2.81 6.95 -0.69
N VAL A 130 -2.92 7.47 0.53
CA VAL A 130 -2.55 6.74 1.75
C VAL A 130 -3.73 6.63 2.69
N TYR A 131 -4.00 5.41 3.13
CA TYR A 131 -5.05 5.09 4.10
C TYR A 131 -4.38 4.74 5.43
N ALA A 132 -4.09 5.78 6.21
CA ALA A 132 -3.39 5.69 7.48
C ALA A 132 -4.29 5.18 8.60
N GLN A 133 -3.69 4.52 9.57
CA GLN A 133 -4.36 4.11 10.81
C GLN A 133 -3.55 4.63 12.00
N PRO A 134 -3.79 5.87 12.44
CA PRO A 134 -3.00 6.52 13.48
C PRO A 134 -2.99 5.77 14.81
N VAL A 135 -4.01 4.96 15.10
CA VAL A 135 -4.07 4.12 16.31
C VAL A 135 -2.88 3.15 16.42
N PHE A 136 -2.32 2.68 15.30
CA PHE A 136 -1.14 1.81 15.34
C PHE A 136 0.12 2.50 15.86
N LEU A 137 0.19 3.82 15.79
CA LEU A 137 1.34 4.54 16.34
C LEU A 137 1.51 4.29 17.85
N GLU A 138 0.41 4.22 18.59
CA GLU A 138 0.44 3.93 20.02
C GLU A 138 1.06 2.54 20.31
N TYR A 139 0.69 1.54 19.54
CA TYR A 139 1.18 0.17 19.71
C TYR A 139 2.61 -0.03 19.21
N ASP A 140 2.97 0.64 18.13
CA ASP A 140 4.24 0.43 17.44
C ASP A 140 5.37 1.36 17.92
N LEU A 141 5.05 2.47 18.60
CA LEU A 141 6.02 3.47 19.08
C LEU A 141 7.20 2.84 19.83
N HIS A 142 6.92 1.86 20.68
CA HIS A 142 7.92 1.21 21.53
C HIS A 142 8.73 0.13 20.82
N ILE A 143 8.29 -0.34 19.66
CA ILE A 143 8.94 -1.45 18.94
C ILE A 143 9.53 -1.04 17.60
N CYS A 144 9.12 0.10 17.02
CA CYS A 144 9.50 0.48 15.66
C CYS A 144 11.02 0.51 15.49
N GLU A 145 11.75 1.30 16.28
CA GLU A 145 13.19 1.42 16.15
C GLU A 145 13.91 0.09 16.40
N ALA A 146 13.47 -0.68 17.39
CA ALA A 146 14.02 -2.00 17.67
C ALA A 146 13.83 -2.97 16.50
N ARG A 147 12.72 -2.85 15.75
CA ARG A 147 12.41 -3.69 14.60
C ARG A 147 13.17 -3.30 13.32
N VAL A 148 13.21 -2.00 13.00
CA VAL A 148 13.67 -1.53 11.69
C VAL A 148 14.99 -0.76 11.75
N GLY A 149 15.50 -0.49 12.93
CA GLY A 149 16.69 0.33 13.17
C GLY A 149 16.43 1.83 13.06
N ALA A 150 17.30 2.64 13.66
CA ALA A 150 17.13 4.08 13.79
C ALA A 150 17.00 4.83 12.46
N ALA A 151 17.70 4.37 11.42
CA ALA A 151 17.68 5.05 10.11
C ALA A 151 16.28 4.99 9.46
N LEU A 152 15.67 3.82 9.42
CA LEU A 152 14.37 3.60 8.81
C LEU A 152 13.23 4.11 9.73
N ALA A 153 13.38 3.98 11.05
CA ALA A 153 12.41 4.50 12.02
C ALA A 153 12.16 6.00 11.87
N ARG A 154 13.18 6.80 11.50
CA ARG A 154 13.06 8.26 11.31
C ARG A 154 12.13 8.68 10.17
N THR A 155 11.91 7.83 9.20
CA THR A 155 11.03 8.06 8.05
C THR A 155 9.76 7.24 8.12
N SER A 156 9.55 6.50 9.21
CA SER A 156 8.35 5.70 9.44
C SER A 156 7.21 6.56 10.00
N TYR A 157 5.97 6.15 9.74
CA TYR A 157 4.75 6.88 10.11
C TYR A 157 4.76 8.35 9.64
N ALA A 158 5.39 8.61 8.49
CA ALA A 158 5.62 9.95 7.97
C ALA A 158 4.40 10.54 7.24
N TRP A 159 3.19 10.26 7.73
CA TRP A 159 1.94 10.69 7.10
C TRP A 159 1.81 12.21 7.01
N LYS A 160 2.36 12.94 8.01
CA LYS A 160 2.41 14.41 7.93
C LYS A 160 3.27 14.88 6.75
N THR A 161 4.41 14.25 6.51
CA THR A 161 5.27 14.56 5.36
C THR A 161 4.54 14.34 4.04
N LEU A 162 3.74 13.29 3.94
CA LEU A 162 2.92 13.00 2.76
C LEU A 162 1.79 14.03 2.58
N LEU A 163 1.11 14.41 3.66
CA LEU A 163 0.11 15.48 3.65
C LEU A 163 0.70 16.82 3.19
N ASP A 164 1.85 17.20 3.76
CA ASP A 164 2.56 18.43 3.38
C ASP A 164 3.02 18.40 1.92
N GLY A 165 3.32 17.19 1.39
CA GLY A 165 3.65 16.94 -0.02
C GLY A 165 2.45 16.83 -0.96
N GLY A 166 1.23 17.08 -0.48
CA GLY A 166 0.02 17.10 -1.30
C GLY A 166 -0.62 15.73 -1.54
N VAL A 167 -0.18 14.68 -0.83
CA VAL A 167 -0.79 13.34 -0.92
C VAL A 167 -2.13 13.34 -0.17
N CYS A 168 -3.14 12.71 -0.75
CA CYS A 168 -4.39 12.47 -0.03
C CYS A 168 -4.16 11.38 1.02
N VAL A 169 -4.23 11.77 2.30
CA VAL A 169 -4.11 10.85 3.42
C VAL A 169 -5.45 10.81 4.15
N SER A 170 -6.07 9.63 4.16
CA SER A 170 -7.28 9.35 4.91
C SER A 170 -6.94 8.59 6.19
N ALA A 171 -7.60 8.91 7.29
CA ALA A 171 -7.48 8.17 8.55
C ALA A 171 -8.66 7.20 8.71
N GLY A 172 -8.35 5.97 9.23
CA GLY A 172 -9.34 4.91 9.46
C GLY A 172 -9.00 4.10 10.72
#